data_b610d1428a40241cb0a0186e5718505b
#
_entry.id   b610d1428a40241cb0a0186e5718505b
#
_cell.length_a   1.000
_cell.length_b   1.000
_cell.length_c   1.000
_cell.angle_alpha   90.00
_cell.angle_beta   90.00
_cell.angle_gamma   90.00
#
_symmetry.space_group_name_H-M   'P 1'
#
loop_
_entity.id
_entity.type
_entity.pdbx_description
1 polymer ?
#
loop_
_entity_poly.entity_id
_entity_poly.type
_entity_poly.pdbx_seq_one_letter_code
_entity_poly.pdbx_strand_id
1 'polypeptide(L)'
;MEIDREIQQKKFDNDRHRARVNLLFTASWLTGEMKTFLEPYDITPKQFNILRILRGQHPGTVAIEEVRGRMIDRMSDVSRIIDRLVQKELVAKQPCLQDRRSTRVSVTEAGLALLQRIDEHKDMLDTSLHRLDADETRQLNALLDKLRGDIV
;
A
#
# COMPACT_ATOMS: atom_id res chain seq x y z
N MET A 1 17.30 10.11 -12.89
CA MET A 1 17.46 8.87 -13.70
C MET A 1 16.40 8.88 -14.80
N GLU A 2 16.80 8.67 -16.04
CA GLU A 2 15.84 8.58 -17.15
C GLU A 2 15.47 7.12 -17.38
N ILE A 3 14.19 6.84 -17.62
CA ILE A 3 13.69 5.48 -17.77
C ILE A 3 14.40 4.68 -18.86
N ASP A 4 14.78 5.35 -19.93
CA ASP A 4 15.47 4.74 -21.08
C ASP A 4 16.80 4.08 -20.68
N ARG A 5 17.51 4.71 -19.73
CA ARG A 5 18.78 4.21 -19.18
C ARG A 5 18.57 3.10 -18.16
N GLU A 6 17.56 3.25 -17.33
CA GLU A 6 17.27 2.28 -16.25
C GLU A 6 16.92 0.89 -16.82
N ILE A 7 16.08 0.84 -17.85
CA ILE A 7 15.65 -0.42 -18.47
C ILE A 7 16.43 -0.79 -19.72
N GLN A 8 17.45 0.00 -20.09
CA GLN A 8 18.28 -0.18 -21.29
C GLN A 8 17.46 -0.28 -22.60
N GLN A 9 16.33 0.42 -22.66
CA GLN A 9 15.44 0.46 -23.82
C GLN A 9 15.59 1.80 -24.54
N LYS A 10 16.15 1.77 -25.75
CA LYS A 10 16.47 2.97 -26.54
C LYS A 10 15.29 3.54 -27.33
N LYS A 11 14.23 2.75 -27.56
CA LYS A 11 13.08 3.19 -28.36
C LYS A 11 11.76 2.78 -27.72
N PHE A 12 10.84 3.73 -27.69
CA PHE A 12 9.44 3.52 -27.38
C PHE A 12 8.61 3.80 -28.64
N ASP A 13 7.51 3.07 -28.80
CA ASP A 13 6.63 3.25 -29.97
C ASP A 13 6.03 4.66 -30.01
N ASN A 14 5.73 5.20 -28.83
CA ASN A 14 5.18 6.54 -28.63
C ASN A 14 5.26 6.94 -27.14
N ASP A 15 4.88 8.18 -26.82
CA ASP A 15 4.91 8.70 -25.46
C ASP A 15 3.98 7.94 -24.49
N ARG A 16 2.88 7.37 -24.95
CA ARG A 16 1.99 6.56 -24.11
C ARG A 16 2.64 5.25 -23.69
N HIS A 17 3.37 4.61 -24.62
CA HIS A 17 4.17 3.43 -24.31
C HIS A 17 5.24 3.78 -23.27
N ARG A 18 5.98 4.86 -23.47
CA ARG A 18 7.00 5.34 -22.52
C ARG A 18 6.41 5.64 -21.15
N ALA A 19 5.26 6.33 -21.10
CA ALA A 19 4.57 6.64 -19.85
C ALA A 19 4.11 5.38 -19.08
N ARG A 20 3.56 4.39 -19.80
CA ARG A 20 3.17 3.11 -19.19
C ARG A 20 4.36 2.40 -18.55
N VAL A 21 5.46 2.29 -19.27
CA VAL A 21 6.68 1.63 -18.75
C VAL A 21 7.24 2.41 -17.57
N ASN A 22 7.29 3.74 -17.65
CA ASN A 22 7.76 4.61 -16.59
C ASN A 22 6.92 4.47 -15.31
N LEU A 23 5.60 4.43 -15.44
CA LEU A 23 4.68 4.22 -14.30
C LEU A 23 4.91 2.85 -13.63
N LEU A 24 5.02 1.79 -14.41
CA LEU A 24 5.24 0.44 -13.88
C LEU A 24 6.59 0.32 -13.17
N PHE A 25 7.63 0.87 -13.77
CA PHE A 25 8.96 0.90 -13.17
C PHE A 25 8.96 1.71 -11.87
N THR A 26 8.40 2.92 -11.89
CA THR A 26 8.37 3.80 -10.72
C THR A 26 7.55 3.20 -9.58
N ALA A 27 6.41 2.56 -9.87
CA ALA A 27 5.61 1.87 -8.87
C ALA A 27 6.38 0.72 -8.22
N SER A 28 7.09 -0.09 -9.02
CA SER A 28 7.95 -1.17 -8.53
C SER A 28 9.09 -0.63 -7.66
N TRP A 29 9.74 0.43 -8.11
CA TRP A 29 10.84 1.07 -7.39
C TRP A 29 10.37 1.63 -6.02
N LEU A 30 9.26 2.37 -5.97
CA LEU A 30 8.66 2.87 -4.72
C LEU A 30 8.27 1.73 -3.77
N THR A 31 7.76 0.62 -4.32
CA THR A 31 7.47 -0.58 -3.51
C THR A 31 8.73 -1.17 -2.89
N GLY A 32 9.84 -1.15 -3.63
CA GLY A 32 11.15 -1.57 -3.13
C GLY A 32 11.66 -0.69 -1.99
N GLU A 33 11.54 0.64 -2.13
CA GLU A 33 11.91 1.59 -1.05
C GLU A 33 11.06 1.36 0.20
N MET A 34 9.75 1.19 0.04
CA MET A 34 8.84 0.89 1.14
C MET A 34 9.20 -0.43 1.83
N LYS A 35 9.56 -1.46 1.06
CA LYS A 35 10.02 -2.74 1.61
C LYS A 35 11.26 -2.56 2.49
N THR A 36 12.27 -1.85 1.99
CA THR A 36 13.50 -1.56 2.75
C THR A 36 13.21 -0.77 4.02
N PHE A 37 12.35 0.24 3.94
CA PHE A 37 11.92 1.03 5.10
C PHE A 37 11.24 0.17 6.18
N LEU A 38 10.44 -0.82 5.77
CA LEU A 38 9.68 -1.67 6.67
C LEU A 38 10.46 -2.87 7.23
N GLU A 39 11.63 -3.19 6.68
CA GLU A 39 12.46 -4.32 7.16
C GLU A 39 12.71 -4.31 8.69
N PRO A 40 13.09 -3.18 9.33
CA PRO A 40 13.33 -3.15 10.78
C PRO A 40 12.08 -3.44 11.62
N TYR A 41 10.90 -3.33 11.04
CA TYR A 41 9.61 -3.57 11.70
C TYR A 41 9.06 -4.97 11.45
N ASP A 42 9.78 -5.79 10.67
CA ASP A 42 9.41 -7.16 10.32
C ASP A 42 8.01 -7.29 9.70
N ILE A 43 7.63 -6.34 8.87
CA ILE A 43 6.39 -6.39 8.08
C ILE A 43 6.64 -6.03 6.61
N THR A 44 5.78 -6.56 5.74
CA THR A 44 5.78 -6.27 4.31
C THR A 44 4.93 -5.03 3.98
N PRO A 45 5.11 -4.40 2.80
CA PRO A 45 4.23 -3.32 2.34
C PRO A 45 2.74 -3.70 2.34
N LYS A 46 2.40 -4.94 1.97
CA LYS A 46 1.01 -5.43 1.98
C LYS A 46 0.47 -5.58 3.40
N GLN A 47 1.27 -6.09 4.33
CA GLN A 47 0.92 -6.16 5.75
C GLN A 47 0.73 -4.76 6.33
N PHE A 48 1.62 -3.83 6.03
CA PHE A 48 1.51 -2.43 6.43
C PHE A 48 0.22 -1.79 5.91
N ASN A 49 -0.13 -2.01 4.64
CA ASN A 49 -1.38 -1.53 4.04
C ASN A 49 -2.61 -2.03 4.82
N ILE A 50 -2.67 -3.33 5.15
CA ILE A 50 -3.78 -3.88 5.94
C ILE A 50 -3.83 -3.26 7.33
N LEU A 51 -2.71 -3.16 8.04
CA LEU A 51 -2.68 -2.57 9.38
C LEU A 51 -3.18 -1.12 9.37
N ARG A 52 -2.84 -0.32 8.36
CA ARG A 52 -3.34 1.04 8.19
C ARG A 52 -4.85 1.09 7.93
N ILE A 53 -5.36 0.19 7.10
CA ILE A 53 -6.81 0.08 6.83
C ILE A 53 -7.54 -0.23 8.14
N LEU A 54 -7.04 -1.18 8.93
CA LEU A 54 -7.65 -1.59 10.20
C LEU A 54 -7.56 -0.49 11.26
N ARG A 55 -6.42 0.22 11.34
CA ARG A 55 -6.27 1.37 12.25
C ARG A 55 -7.31 2.46 11.96
N GLY A 56 -7.61 2.71 10.71
CA GLY A 56 -8.63 3.68 10.30
C GLY A 56 -10.03 3.34 10.78
N GLN A 57 -10.29 2.10 11.19
CA GLN A 57 -11.58 1.61 11.72
C GLN A 57 -11.53 1.33 13.24
N HIS A 58 -10.35 1.50 13.86
CA HIS A 58 -10.21 1.26 15.31
C HIS A 58 -11.14 2.20 16.13
N PRO A 59 -11.83 1.71 17.16
CA PRO A 59 -11.77 0.37 17.78
C PRO A 59 -12.67 -0.68 17.12
N GLY A 60 -13.33 -0.35 16.02
CA GLY A 60 -14.24 -1.25 15.30
C GLY A 60 -13.54 -2.37 14.54
N THR A 61 -14.34 -3.25 13.98
CA THR A 61 -13.90 -4.36 13.14
C THR A 61 -14.27 -4.12 11.68
N VAL A 62 -13.57 -4.78 10.77
CA VAL A 62 -13.78 -4.69 9.32
C VAL A 62 -13.95 -6.10 8.76
N ALA A 63 -14.88 -6.29 7.83
CA ALA A 63 -14.99 -7.54 7.08
C ALA A 63 -13.78 -7.71 6.14
N ILE A 64 -13.32 -8.94 5.95
CA ILE A 64 -12.18 -9.23 5.07
C ILE A 64 -12.45 -8.72 3.65
N GLU A 65 -13.68 -8.80 3.16
CA GLU A 65 -14.07 -8.28 1.85
C GLU A 65 -13.89 -6.75 1.74
N GLU A 66 -14.20 -6.02 2.81
CA GLU A 66 -13.96 -4.57 2.84
C GLU A 66 -12.46 -4.25 2.85
N VAL A 67 -11.64 -5.03 3.56
CA VAL A 67 -10.18 -4.90 3.52
C VAL A 67 -9.68 -5.08 2.09
N ARG A 68 -10.14 -6.15 1.40
CA ARG A 68 -9.80 -6.42 0.01
C ARG A 68 -10.15 -5.24 -0.90
N GLY A 69 -11.33 -4.66 -0.73
CA GLY A 69 -11.79 -3.49 -1.49
C GLY A 69 -10.93 -2.22 -1.29
N ARG A 70 -10.18 -2.12 -0.18
CA ARG A 70 -9.35 -0.95 0.18
C ARG A 70 -7.86 -1.16 -0.04
N MET A 71 -7.44 -2.38 -0.46
CA MET A 71 -6.02 -2.64 -0.74
C MET A 71 -5.51 -1.81 -1.91
N ILE A 72 -4.29 -1.30 -1.80
CA ILE A 72 -3.57 -0.67 -2.92
C ILE A 72 -3.36 -1.68 -4.04
N ASP A 73 -2.86 -2.88 -3.70
CA ASP A 73 -2.75 -3.99 -4.65
C ASP A 73 -4.01 -4.87 -4.58
N ARG A 74 -4.89 -4.71 -5.57
CA ARG A 74 -6.16 -5.43 -5.69
C ARG A 74 -6.01 -6.93 -5.93
N MET A 75 -4.84 -7.38 -6.37
CA MET A 75 -4.53 -8.78 -6.65
C MET A 75 -3.97 -9.52 -5.44
N SER A 76 -3.88 -8.87 -4.28
CA SER A 76 -3.35 -9.47 -3.06
C SER A 76 -4.25 -10.58 -2.51
N ASP A 77 -3.62 -11.66 -2.03
CA ASP A 77 -4.29 -12.68 -1.22
C ASP A 77 -4.47 -12.18 0.22
N VAL A 78 -5.53 -11.42 0.43
CA VAL A 78 -5.80 -10.71 1.69
C VAL A 78 -5.97 -11.69 2.84
N SER A 79 -6.68 -12.81 2.64
CA SER A 79 -6.90 -13.80 3.70
C SER A 79 -5.58 -14.37 4.22
N ARG A 80 -4.67 -14.73 3.32
CA ARG A 80 -3.35 -15.26 3.68
C ARG A 80 -2.48 -14.22 4.40
N ILE A 81 -2.54 -12.96 3.96
CA ILE A 81 -1.79 -11.88 4.61
C ILE A 81 -2.32 -11.63 6.01
N ILE A 82 -3.64 -11.63 6.19
CA ILE A 82 -4.29 -11.50 7.50
C ILE A 82 -3.90 -12.66 8.42
N ASP A 83 -3.89 -13.90 7.93
CA ASP A 83 -3.48 -15.06 8.73
C ASP A 83 -2.05 -14.91 9.27
N ARG A 84 -1.13 -14.40 8.47
CA ARG A 84 0.23 -14.10 8.90
C ARG A 84 0.29 -12.97 9.93
N LEU A 85 -0.55 -11.95 9.81
CA LEU A 85 -0.63 -10.87 10.78
C LEU A 85 -1.24 -11.35 12.10
N VAL A 86 -2.18 -12.28 12.06
CA VAL A 86 -2.72 -12.96 13.25
C VAL A 86 -1.64 -13.78 13.95
N GLN A 87 -0.82 -14.52 13.22
CA GLN A 87 0.33 -15.26 13.77
C GLN A 87 1.35 -14.32 14.44
N LYS A 88 1.49 -13.10 13.95
CA LYS A 88 2.33 -12.06 14.55
C LYS A 88 1.64 -11.30 15.69
N GLU A 89 0.41 -11.66 16.02
CA GLU A 89 -0.41 -11.02 17.06
C GLU A 89 -0.71 -9.53 16.79
N LEU A 90 -0.57 -9.08 15.55
CA LEU A 90 -0.83 -7.69 15.13
C LEU A 90 -2.28 -7.45 14.72
N VAL A 91 -3.01 -8.51 14.40
CA VAL A 91 -4.41 -8.51 13.98
C VAL A 91 -5.16 -9.60 14.73
N ALA A 92 -6.40 -9.32 15.09
CA ALA A 92 -7.32 -10.29 15.67
C ALA A 92 -8.44 -10.62 14.68
N LYS A 93 -8.81 -11.89 14.60
CA LYS A 93 -9.98 -12.37 13.88
C LYS A 93 -11.11 -12.68 14.84
N GLN A 94 -12.33 -12.40 14.41
CA GLN A 94 -13.54 -12.84 15.12
C GLN A 94 -14.63 -13.19 14.10
N PRO A 95 -15.45 -14.24 14.36
CA PRO A 95 -16.58 -14.53 13.52
C PRO A 95 -17.61 -13.39 13.62
N CYS A 96 -18.31 -13.11 12.51
CA CYS A 96 -19.44 -12.20 12.56
C CYS A 96 -20.62 -12.91 13.26
N LEU A 97 -21.19 -12.26 14.28
CA LEU A 97 -22.33 -12.81 15.03
C LEU A 97 -23.59 -12.92 14.16
N GLN A 98 -23.72 -12.09 13.14
CA GLN A 98 -24.87 -12.03 12.23
C GLN A 98 -24.73 -12.97 11.03
N ASP A 99 -23.50 -13.24 10.57
CA ASP A 99 -23.20 -14.14 9.47
C ASP A 99 -21.95 -14.96 9.79
N ARG A 100 -22.15 -16.24 10.11
CA ARG A 100 -21.07 -17.18 10.44
C ARG A 100 -20.09 -17.44 9.29
N ARG A 101 -20.43 -17.05 8.06
CA ARG A 101 -19.57 -17.16 6.87
C ARG A 101 -18.64 -15.96 6.73
N SER A 102 -18.93 -14.86 7.41
CA SER A 102 -18.13 -13.64 7.37
C SER A 102 -17.16 -13.63 8.53
N THR A 103 -15.89 -13.32 8.23
CA THR A 103 -14.84 -13.08 9.23
C THR A 103 -14.58 -11.60 9.33
N ARG A 104 -14.60 -11.09 10.55
CA ARG A 104 -14.22 -9.71 10.85
C ARG A 104 -12.84 -9.66 11.47
N VAL A 105 -12.13 -8.58 11.22
CA VAL A 105 -10.75 -8.37 11.67
C VAL A 105 -10.60 -7.00 12.29
N SER A 106 -9.68 -6.89 13.23
CA SER A 106 -9.31 -5.64 13.90
C SER A 106 -7.81 -5.61 14.15
N VAL A 107 -7.25 -4.40 14.26
CA VAL A 107 -5.88 -4.21 14.70
C VAL A 107 -5.79 -4.41 16.21
N THR A 108 -4.74 -5.07 16.69
CA THR A 108 -4.48 -5.26 18.11
C THR A 108 -3.73 -4.05 18.71
N GLU A 109 -3.62 -3.99 20.04
CA GLU A 109 -2.77 -3.01 20.70
C GLU A 109 -1.31 -3.09 20.24
N ALA A 110 -0.79 -4.31 20.03
CA ALA A 110 0.54 -4.51 19.47
C ALA A 110 0.66 -3.97 18.04
N GLY A 111 -0.38 -4.16 17.23
CA GLY A 111 -0.45 -3.59 15.88
C GLY A 111 -0.49 -2.06 15.88
N LEU A 112 -1.25 -1.46 16.78
CA LEU A 112 -1.29 0.00 16.95
C LEU A 112 0.05 0.55 17.41
N ALA A 113 0.70 -0.10 18.39
CA ALA A 113 2.02 0.29 18.87
C ALA A 113 3.08 0.22 17.77
N LEU A 114 3.05 -0.83 16.94
CA LEU A 114 3.94 -0.95 15.77
C LEU A 114 3.73 0.20 14.78
N LEU A 115 2.48 0.51 14.44
CA LEU A 115 2.16 1.62 13.53
C LEU A 115 2.60 2.97 14.09
N GLN A 116 2.48 3.18 15.41
CA GLN A 116 2.97 4.40 16.05
C GLN A 116 4.49 4.54 15.91
N ARG A 117 5.25 3.48 16.12
CA ARG A 117 6.71 3.47 15.90
C ARG A 117 7.07 3.78 14.45
N ILE A 118 6.31 3.28 13.48
CA ILE A 118 6.51 3.58 12.06
C ILE A 118 6.19 5.04 11.78
N ASP A 119 5.12 5.59 12.36
CA ASP A 119 4.71 6.98 12.18
C ASP A 119 5.79 7.99 12.65
N GLU A 120 6.63 7.63 13.62
CA GLU A 120 7.76 8.46 14.07
C GLU A 120 8.79 8.72 12.95
N HIS A 121 8.84 7.85 11.95
CA HIS A 121 9.78 7.90 10.83
C HIS A 121 9.07 7.99 9.46
N LYS A 122 7.78 8.35 9.43
CA LYS A 122 6.98 8.36 8.19
C LYS A 122 7.53 9.27 7.09
N ASP A 123 8.24 10.34 7.47
CA ASP A 123 8.85 11.25 6.50
C ASP A 123 9.90 10.55 5.62
N MET A 124 10.47 9.44 6.09
CA MET A 124 11.38 8.63 5.29
C MET A 124 10.68 7.90 4.14
N LEU A 125 9.38 7.61 4.26
CA LEU A 125 8.59 6.99 3.18
C LEU A 125 8.44 7.92 1.97
N ASP A 126 8.46 9.21 2.20
CA ASP A 126 8.25 10.22 1.16
C ASP A 126 9.56 10.86 0.65
N THR A 127 10.72 10.34 1.10
CA THR A 127 12.04 10.92 0.77
C THR A 127 12.23 11.12 -0.74
N SER A 128 11.81 10.14 -1.54
CA SER A 128 11.94 10.22 -3.00
C SER A 128 10.99 11.24 -3.62
N LEU A 129 9.82 11.43 -3.03
CA LEU A 129 8.80 12.37 -3.48
C LEU A 129 9.18 13.82 -3.16
N HIS A 130 10.07 14.06 -2.19
CA HIS A 130 10.60 15.40 -1.89
C HIS A 130 11.43 16.01 -3.03
N ARG A 131 11.75 15.23 -4.08
CA ARG A 131 12.35 15.75 -5.30
C ARG A 131 11.40 16.59 -6.15
N LEU A 132 10.09 16.42 -5.91
CA LEU A 132 9.03 17.21 -6.53
C LEU A 132 8.65 18.35 -5.59
N ASP A 133 8.45 19.53 -6.13
CA ASP A 133 7.87 20.63 -5.36
C ASP A 133 6.36 20.41 -5.14
N ALA A 134 5.71 21.31 -4.40
CA ALA A 134 4.32 21.17 -4.05
C ALA A 134 3.37 21.23 -5.27
N ASP A 135 3.71 22.04 -6.29
CA ASP A 135 2.90 22.15 -7.50
C ASP A 135 3.06 20.91 -8.39
N GLU A 136 4.29 20.44 -8.56
CA GLU A 136 4.61 19.20 -9.30
C GLU A 136 3.93 17.99 -8.65
N THR A 137 3.94 17.90 -7.32
CA THR A 137 3.24 16.82 -6.59
C THR A 137 1.74 16.87 -6.82
N ARG A 138 1.12 18.05 -6.80
CA ARG A 138 -0.32 18.21 -7.10
C ARG A 138 -0.64 17.83 -8.55
N GLN A 139 0.19 18.24 -9.50
CA GLN A 139 0.04 17.89 -10.91
C GLN A 139 0.15 16.38 -11.13
N LEU A 140 1.13 15.72 -10.49
CA LEU A 140 1.28 14.27 -10.57
C LEU A 140 0.02 13.55 -10.07
N ASN A 141 -0.50 13.94 -8.90
CA ASN A 141 -1.73 13.37 -8.36
C ASN A 141 -2.91 13.53 -9.34
N ALA A 142 -3.11 14.74 -9.86
CA ALA A 142 -4.19 15.03 -10.81
C ALA A 142 -4.07 14.21 -12.11
N LEU A 143 -2.85 14.02 -12.62
CA LEU A 143 -2.59 13.22 -13.82
C LEU A 143 -2.83 11.73 -13.58
N LEU A 144 -2.43 11.21 -12.43
CA LEU A 144 -2.67 9.82 -12.04
C LEU A 144 -4.16 9.54 -11.83
N ASP A 145 -4.89 10.46 -11.19
CA ASP A 145 -6.35 10.36 -11.02
C ASP A 145 -7.06 10.38 -12.38
N LYS A 146 -6.69 11.32 -13.25
CA LYS A 146 -7.22 11.40 -14.62
C LYS A 146 -6.93 10.16 -15.44
N LEU A 147 -5.75 9.55 -15.27
CA LEU A 147 -5.35 8.32 -15.98
C LEU A 147 -6.24 7.13 -15.59
N ARG A 148 -6.60 7.02 -14.32
CA ARG A 148 -7.49 5.96 -13.83
C ARG A 148 -8.94 6.17 -14.29
N GLY A 149 -9.32 7.43 -14.55
CA GLY A 149 -10.69 7.78 -14.88
C GLY A 149 -11.66 7.51 -13.73
N ASP A 150 -12.93 7.71 -13.98
CA ASP A 150 -13.98 7.22 -13.10
C ASP A 150 -14.03 5.70 -13.23
N ILE A 151 -13.72 5.00 -12.16
CA ILE A 151 -13.89 3.54 -12.11
C ILE A 151 -15.39 3.29 -12.08
N VAL A 152 -15.95 3.03 -13.26
CA VAL A 152 -17.35 2.62 -13.44
C VAL A 152 -17.54 1.21 -12.90
#